data_a741fca4ef36b41512ee94703a5b05c4
#
_entry.id   a741fca4ef36b41512ee94703a5b05c4
#
_cell.length_a   1.000
_cell.length_b   1.000
_cell.length_c   1.000
_cell.angle_alpha   90.00
_cell.angle_beta   90.00
_cell.angle_gamma   90.00
#
_symmetry.space_group_name_H-M   'P 1'
#
loop_
_entity.id
_entity.type
_entity.pdbx_description
1 polymer ?
#
loop_
_entity_poly.entity_id
_entity_poly.type
_entity_poly.pdbx_seq_one_letter_code
_entity_poly.pdbx_strand_id
1 'polypeptide(L)'
;MKTIIKATVMGLMLIASHSALSAETTETSTDKILPYPIYQHKMDNGLNVVTVPFDSPGLASLHIITRVGARNEVEPGVTGFAHFFEHMMFRGTDKYSKEEYSAALKSTGAAANANTTQDRTAYHMTGNSDKLELMFELESDRFMNLKYSEHEFKTEAGAVKGEYTKNFANPYSQIYEKRSETAFNTHTYSHTTMGYFDDIVDMPNQYEYSKLFFDRYYRPEYNTVLVVGDVTPEKVNALAEKYFGAWQRGSYESVVPVEPEQTETRYVHLQDGTIPAYFSMSFKGPAFSDSSIDMPALDVLASIVFSSTSDLYKKLVIEEQIVRSISGGASDSRDPGLFTIHVSMVEKEDMPYVLGEIEKAIARVKAEDVNAALLERTKSNLKYSFAMGIDTPGSIAQSLSHYIQLTGDPESINRLYALYDKVSAADIKMVANKYFTADHLTIATISDDELGVLK
;
A
#
# COMPACT_ATOMS: atom_id res chain seq x y z
N MET A 1 -89.32 19.37 5.24
CA MET A 1 -88.32 18.69 4.42
C MET A 1 -87.00 19.31 4.71
N LYS A 2 -86.08 18.54 5.29
CA LYS A 2 -84.78 19.00 5.82
C LYS A 2 -83.75 18.87 4.73
N THR A 3 -83.09 19.99 4.42
CA THR A 3 -81.92 20.01 3.48
C THR A 3 -80.66 20.13 4.33
N ILE A 4 -79.78 19.17 4.19
CA ILE A 4 -78.49 19.07 4.87
C ILE A 4 -77.44 19.73 4.00
N ILE A 5 -76.73 20.76 4.51
CA ILE A 5 -75.57 21.37 3.87
C ILE A 5 -74.34 20.66 4.40
N LYS A 6 -73.53 20.06 3.46
CA LYS A 6 -72.27 19.54 3.77
C LYS A 6 -71.15 20.62 3.60
N ALA A 7 -70.51 20.96 4.68
CA ALA A 7 -69.27 21.79 4.65
C ALA A 7 -68.04 20.89 4.41
N THR A 8 -67.31 21.23 3.39
CA THR A 8 -66.01 20.57 3.07
C THR A 8 -64.88 21.38 3.74
N VAL A 9 -64.23 20.76 4.70
CA VAL A 9 -63.00 21.32 5.32
C VAL A 9 -61.82 20.81 4.56
N MET A 10 -61.09 21.73 3.93
CA MET A 10 -59.85 21.46 3.19
C MET A 10 -58.66 21.57 4.18
N GLY A 11 -58.17 20.44 4.66
CA GLY A 11 -56.97 20.37 5.49
C GLY A 11 -55.70 20.43 4.68
N LEU A 12 -54.90 21.47 4.81
CA LEU A 12 -53.52 21.51 4.34
C LEU A 12 -52.65 20.54 5.18
N MET A 13 -52.22 19.44 4.60
CA MET A 13 -51.09 18.64 5.16
C MET A 13 -49.78 19.27 4.76
N LEU A 14 -49.06 19.86 5.72
CA LEU A 14 -47.62 20.12 5.61
C LEU A 14 -46.91 18.76 5.71
N ILE A 15 -46.32 18.33 4.61
CA ILE A 15 -45.41 17.20 4.60
C ILE A 15 -44.04 17.76 5.01
N ALA A 16 -43.66 17.58 6.27
CA ALA A 16 -42.29 17.76 6.73
C ALA A 16 -41.51 16.51 6.32
N SER A 17 -40.70 16.64 5.27
CA SER A 17 -39.73 15.62 4.88
C SER A 17 -38.59 15.57 5.91
N HIS A 18 -38.70 14.66 6.86
CA HIS A 18 -37.54 14.26 7.68
C HIS A 18 -36.68 13.33 6.84
N SER A 19 -35.57 13.86 6.38
CA SER A 19 -34.45 13.02 5.87
C SER A 19 -33.90 12.28 7.09
N ALA A 20 -34.36 11.04 7.29
CA ALA A 20 -33.74 10.15 8.25
C ALA A 20 -32.35 9.79 7.72
N LEU A 21 -31.27 10.32 8.31
CA LEU A 21 -29.94 9.78 8.21
C LEU A 21 -30.00 8.35 8.78
N SER A 22 -30.01 7.34 7.91
CA SER A 22 -29.79 5.97 8.33
C SER A 22 -28.31 5.82 8.64
N ALA A 23 -27.93 6.02 9.91
CA ALA A 23 -26.71 5.45 10.42
C ALA A 23 -26.91 3.92 10.43
N GLU A 24 -26.34 3.22 9.46
CA GLU A 24 -26.19 1.77 9.57
C GLU A 24 -25.28 1.49 10.77
N THR A 25 -25.89 1.13 11.88
CA THR A 25 -25.19 0.53 13.03
C THR A 25 -24.75 -0.85 12.59
N THR A 26 -23.49 -0.98 12.21
CA THR A 26 -22.87 -2.27 11.99
C THR A 26 -22.84 -3.03 13.31
N GLU A 27 -23.54 -4.15 13.37
CA GLU A 27 -23.46 -5.12 14.48
C GLU A 27 -21.98 -5.47 14.71
N THR A 28 -21.54 -5.41 15.95
CA THR A 28 -20.23 -5.92 16.38
C THR A 28 -20.25 -7.45 16.22
N SER A 29 -19.88 -7.93 15.03
CA SER A 29 -19.63 -9.35 14.78
C SER A 29 -18.35 -9.74 15.49
N THR A 30 -18.41 -10.74 16.36
CA THR A 30 -17.26 -11.32 17.07
C THR A 30 -16.24 -12.00 16.16
N ASP A 31 -16.47 -12.02 14.85
CA ASP A 31 -15.64 -12.71 13.85
C ASP A 31 -14.75 -11.78 13.01
N LYS A 32 -14.83 -10.45 13.21
CA LYS A 32 -13.98 -9.50 12.48
C LYS A 32 -12.56 -9.50 13.03
N ILE A 33 -11.56 -9.50 12.13
CA ILE A 33 -10.13 -9.42 12.52
C ILE A 33 -9.79 -8.05 13.13
N LEU A 34 -10.41 -6.99 12.61
CA LEU A 34 -10.39 -5.67 13.21
C LEU A 34 -11.67 -5.47 14.04
N PRO A 35 -11.61 -5.62 15.37
CA PRO A 35 -12.79 -5.65 16.23
C PRO A 35 -13.36 -4.25 16.55
N TYR A 36 -12.83 -3.19 15.91
CA TYR A 36 -13.23 -1.82 16.14
C TYR A 36 -14.28 -1.37 15.12
N PRO A 37 -15.25 -0.54 15.52
CA PRO A 37 -16.24 0.00 14.59
C PRO A 37 -15.57 0.96 13.60
N ILE A 38 -15.85 0.79 12.31
CA ILE A 38 -15.38 1.65 11.24
C ILE A 38 -16.56 2.51 10.77
N TYR A 39 -16.41 3.83 10.84
CA TYR A 39 -17.40 4.77 10.33
C TYR A 39 -16.85 5.43 9.06
N GLN A 40 -17.66 5.43 8.01
CA GLN A 40 -17.31 6.04 6.73
C GLN A 40 -18.30 7.17 6.43
N HIS A 41 -17.76 8.28 5.94
CA HIS A 41 -18.51 9.41 5.41
C HIS A 41 -17.90 9.85 4.10
N LYS A 42 -18.67 9.84 3.03
CA LYS A 42 -18.23 10.33 1.72
C LYS A 42 -18.77 11.74 1.53
N MET A 43 -17.87 12.71 1.44
CA MET A 43 -18.20 14.11 1.22
C MET A 43 -18.68 14.34 -0.23
N ASP A 44 -19.43 15.40 -0.46
CA ASP A 44 -19.99 15.76 -1.78
C ASP A 44 -18.89 15.99 -2.83
N ASN A 45 -17.73 16.50 -2.41
CA ASN A 45 -16.57 16.68 -3.29
C ASN A 45 -15.82 15.37 -3.63
N GLY A 46 -16.25 14.24 -3.06
CA GLY A 46 -15.68 12.92 -3.33
C GLY A 46 -14.61 12.46 -2.33
N LEU A 47 -14.20 13.29 -1.37
CA LEU A 47 -13.28 12.88 -0.30
C LEU A 47 -13.95 11.79 0.55
N ASN A 48 -13.20 10.74 0.84
CA ASN A 48 -13.62 9.71 1.78
C ASN A 48 -13.07 10.03 3.18
N VAL A 49 -13.91 9.97 4.19
CA VAL A 49 -13.56 10.20 5.60
C VAL A 49 -13.85 8.93 6.39
N VAL A 50 -12.82 8.39 7.03
CA VAL A 50 -12.92 7.16 7.83
C VAL A 50 -12.55 7.47 9.27
N THR A 51 -13.41 7.06 10.20
CA THR A 51 -13.18 7.24 11.64
C THR A 51 -13.24 5.89 12.34
N VAL A 52 -12.24 5.62 13.17
CA VAL A 52 -12.19 4.43 14.03
C VAL A 52 -11.99 4.90 15.47
N PRO A 53 -13.06 5.03 16.28
CA PRO A 53 -12.91 5.27 17.70
C PRO A 53 -12.14 4.11 18.35
N PHE A 54 -11.10 4.48 19.10
CA PHE A 54 -10.23 3.53 19.80
C PHE A 54 -9.93 4.06 21.19
N ASP A 55 -9.97 3.21 22.20
CA ASP A 55 -9.69 3.60 23.59
C ASP A 55 -8.21 3.91 23.80
N SER A 56 -7.87 5.16 23.56
CA SER A 56 -6.52 5.73 23.69
C SER A 56 -6.59 7.17 24.21
N PRO A 57 -6.89 7.35 25.50
CA PRO A 57 -7.18 8.68 26.06
C PRO A 57 -6.12 9.72 25.69
N GLY A 58 -6.57 10.81 25.05
CA GLY A 58 -5.72 11.92 24.65
C GLY A 58 -4.92 11.69 23.37
N LEU A 59 -5.02 10.55 22.69
CA LEU A 59 -4.25 10.25 21.46
C LEU A 59 -5.15 10.08 20.24
N ALA A 60 -4.74 10.66 19.11
CA ALA A 60 -5.34 10.43 17.81
C ALA A 60 -4.26 10.31 16.73
N SER A 61 -4.50 9.44 15.76
CA SER A 61 -3.69 9.30 14.54
C SER A 61 -4.52 9.76 13.35
N LEU A 62 -4.01 10.74 12.60
CA LEU A 62 -4.57 11.26 11.36
C LEU A 62 -3.70 10.79 10.19
N HIS A 63 -4.30 10.11 9.23
CA HIS A 63 -3.66 9.72 7.97
C HIS A 63 -4.40 10.35 6.80
N ILE A 64 -3.68 10.87 5.80
CA ILE A 64 -4.23 11.17 4.48
C ILE A 64 -3.59 10.21 3.50
N ILE A 65 -4.43 9.38 2.89
CA ILE A 65 -4.03 8.34 1.96
C ILE A 65 -4.40 8.81 0.56
N THR A 66 -3.39 9.22 -0.20
CA THR A 66 -3.52 9.55 -1.62
C THR A 66 -3.32 8.27 -2.42
N ARG A 67 -4.35 7.78 -3.13
CA ARG A 67 -4.28 6.56 -3.94
C ARG A 67 -3.54 6.80 -5.27
N VAL A 68 -2.40 7.45 -5.17
CA VAL A 68 -1.46 7.78 -6.25
C VAL A 68 -0.05 7.46 -5.77
N GLY A 69 0.66 6.69 -6.57
CA GLY A 69 2.05 6.28 -6.35
C GLY A 69 2.76 6.13 -7.69
N ALA A 70 3.90 5.45 -7.70
CA ALA A 70 4.68 5.25 -8.91
C ALA A 70 3.89 4.55 -10.04
N ARG A 71 2.88 3.74 -9.70
CA ARG A 71 1.92 3.14 -10.64
C ARG A 71 1.25 4.18 -11.55
N ASN A 72 1.03 5.39 -11.07
CA ASN A 72 0.30 6.43 -11.79
C ASN A 72 1.21 7.27 -12.72
N GLU A 73 2.50 7.01 -12.72
CA GLU A 73 3.51 7.69 -13.55
C GLU A 73 3.57 7.04 -14.94
N VAL A 74 2.52 7.25 -15.72
CA VAL A 74 2.30 6.57 -17.01
C VAL A 74 2.96 7.27 -18.20
N GLU A 75 3.47 8.48 -18.02
CA GLU A 75 4.07 9.28 -19.08
C GLU A 75 5.57 9.05 -19.12
N PRO A 76 6.17 8.74 -20.29
CA PRO A 76 7.61 8.58 -20.41
C PRO A 76 8.39 9.85 -20.07
N GLY A 77 9.54 9.70 -19.39
CA GLY A 77 10.45 10.81 -19.09
C GLY A 77 10.09 11.62 -17.86
N VAL A 78 9.07 11.21 -17.09
CA VAL A 78 8.58 11.94 -15.91
C VAL A 78 8.22 11.00 -14.77
N THR A 79 9.06 10.00 -14.46
CA THR A 79 8.89 9.14 -13.30
C THR A 79 9.51 9.74 -12.03
N GLY A 80 9.10 9.24 -10.84
CA GLY A 80 9.57 9.72 -9.54
C GLY A 80 8.79 10.90 -8.95
N PHE A 81 7.73 11.37 -9.61
CA PHE A 81 6.96 12.52 -9.14
C PHE A 81 6.06 12.22 -7.94
N ALA A 82 5.59 10.99 -7.78
CA ALA A 82 4.85 10.61 -6.58
C ALA A 82 5.72 10.74 -5.32
N HIS A 83 6.95 10.26 -5.37
CA HIS A 83 7.93 10.43 -4.31
C HIS A 83 8.40 11.88 -4.16
N PHE A 84 8.61 12.60 -5.27
CA PHE A 84 8.93 14.02 -5.24
C PHE A 84 7.87 14.82 -4.48
N PHE A 85 6.57 14.55 -4.68
CA PHE A 85 5.50 15.24 -3.96
C PHE A 85 5.42 14.84 -2.48
N GLU A 86 5.85 13.65 -2.09
CA GLU A 86 6.05 13.32 -0.68
C GLU A 86 6.94 14.37 0.01
N HIS A 87 8.04 14.78 -0.65
CA HIS A 87 8.95 15.82 -0.17
C HIS A 87 8.34 17.22 -0.26
N MET A 88 7.76 17.57 -1.41
CA MET A 88 7.24 18.91 -1.66
C MET A 88 6.12 19.31 -0.73
N MET A 89 5.30 18.37 -0.27
CA MET A 89 4.19 18.63 0.64
C MET A 89 4.63 19.19 2.01
N PHE A 90 5.92 19.17 2.33
CA PHE A 90 6.48 19.76 3.54
C PHE A 90 7.14 21.13 3.30
N ARG A 91 7.01 21.73 2.09
CA ARG A 91 7.67 23.01 1.76
C ARG A 91 6.91 24.24 2.20
N GLY A 92 5.60 24.16 2.35
CA GLY A 92 4.75 25.24 2.86
C GLY A 92 3.69 25.70 1.87
N THR A 93 2.97 26.73 2.29
CA THR A 93 1.83 27.37 1.58
C THR A 93 1.93 28.89 1.74
N ASP A 94 0.95 29.62 1.21
CA ASP A 94 0.84 31.06 1.50
C ASP A 94 0.48 31.34 2.97
N LYS A 95 -0.14 30.40 3.66
CA LYS A 95 -0.56 30.53 5.07
C LYS A 95 0.52 30.14 6.06
N TYR A 96 1.27 29.09 5.74
CA TYR A 96 2.34 28.55 6.56
C TYR A 96 3.62 28.39 5.75
N SER A 97 4.66 29.15 6.08
CA SER A 97 6.01 28.81 5.64
C SER A 97 6.43 27.44 6.20
N LYS A 98 7.50 26.85 5.66
CA LYS A 98 8.06 25.58 6.16
C LYS A 98 8.35 25.62 7.67
N GLU A 99 8.91 26.75 8.14
CA GLU A 99 9.26 26.97 9.53
C GLU A 99 8.02 27.09 10.42
N GLU A 100 7.00 27.83 9.96
CA GLU A 100 5.71 28.00 10.66
C GLU A 100 4.93 26.70 10.71
N TYR A 101 4.88 25.93 9.60
CA TYR A 101 4.29 24.59 9.60
C TYR A 101 4.98 23.68 10.61
N SER A 102 6.32 23.65 10.62
CA SER A 102 7.09 22.82 11.55
C SER A 102 6.86 23.23 13.02
N ALA A 103 6.74 24.54 13.28
CA ALA A 103 6.45 25.04 14.63
C ALA A 103 5.02 24.68 15.07
N ALA A 104 4.03 24.84 14.19
CA ALA A 104 2.64 24.47 14.44
C ALA A 104 2.51 22.95 14.68
N LEU A 105 3.15 22.12 13.84
CA LEU A 105 3.20 20.68 14.03
C LEU A 105 3.79 20.28 15.38
N LYS A 106 4.93 20.86 15.76
CA LYS A 106 5.53 20.63 17.10
C LYS A 106 4.60 21.01 18.23
N SER A 107 3.77 22.05 18.05
CA SER A 107 2.81 22.48 19.08
C SER A 107 1.66 21.47 19.30
N THR A 108 1.41 20.58 18.33
CA THR A 108 0.44 19.49 18.48
C THR A 108 0.97 18.33 19.32
N GLY A 109 2.29 18.28 19.55
CA GLY A 109 2.95 17.11 20.14
C GLY A 109 3.01 15.91 19.20
N ALA A 110 2.64 16.07 17.91
CA ALA A 110 2.59 14.97 16.97
C ALA A 110 3.96 14.60 16.41
N ALA A 111 4.18 13.29 16.28
CA ALA A 111 5.15 12.74 15.34
C ALA A 111 4.47 12.61 13.96
N ALA A 112 5.09 13.17 12.93
CA ALA A 112 4.59 13.13 11.58
C ALA A 112 5.63 12.58 10.61
N ASN A 113 5.16 11.87 9.57
CA ASN A 113 5.98 11.37 8.48
C ASN A 113 5.11 11.15 7.24
N ALA A 114 5.76 10.79 6.13
CA ALA A 114 5.10 10.35 4.92
C ALA A 114 5.84 9.15 4.31
N ASN A 115 5.22 8.47 3.37
CA ASN A 115 5.86 7.43 2.57
C ASN A 115 5.12 7.23 1.25
N THR A 116 5.89 6.87 0.22
CA THR A 116 5.41 6.55 -1.11
C THR A 116 5.63 5.07 -1.43
N THR A 117 4.63 4.45 -2.03
CA THR A 117 4.69 3.08 -2.56
C THR A 117 4.33 3.09 -4.04
N GLN A 118 4.29 1.90 -4.65
CA GLN A 118 3.79 1.79 -6.03
C GLN A 118 2.36 2.32 -6.17
N ASP A 119 1.51 2.13 -5.17
CA ASP A 119 0.06 2.36 -5.27
C ASP A 119 -0.47 3.56 -4.49
N ARG A 120 0.35 4.18 -3.63
CA ARG A 120 -0.07 5.33 -2.81
C ARG A 120 1.07 6.23 -2.37
N THR A 121 0.71 7.44 -2.00
CA THR A 121 1.48 8.31 -1.10
C THR A 121 0.65 8.56 0.16
N ALA A 122 1.21 8.32 1.34
CA ALA A 122 0.49 8.51 2.59
C ALA A 122 1.23 9.50 3.50
N TYR A 123 0.46 10.41 4.07
CA TYR A 123 0.91 11.40 5.05
C TYR A 123 0.23 11.09 6.38
N HIS A 124 1.00 11.04 7.44
CA HIS A 124 0.43 10.66 8.73
C HIS A 124 1.04 11.45 9.89
N MET A 125 0.24 11.65 10.92
CA MET A 125 0.66 12.22 12.18
C MET A 125 -0.11 11.59 13.34
N THR A 126 0.59 11.34 14.44
CA THR A 126 0.00 10.83 15.67
C THR A 126 0.37 11.75 16.82
N GLY A 127 -0.61 12.27 17.52
CA GLY A 127 -0.42 13.26 18.57
C GLY A 127 -1.64 13.43 19.46
N ASN A 128 -1.70 14.56 20.14
CA ASN A 128 -2.75 14.85 21.11
C ASN A 128 -4.12 15.07 20.41
N SER A 129 -5.16 14.31 20.81
CA SER A 129 -6.50 14.42 20.26
C SER A 129 -7.17 15.79 20.50
N ASP A 130 -6.74 16.56 21.51
CA ASP A 130 -7.16 17.94 21.71
C ASP A 130 -6.64 18.88 20.61
N LYS A 131 -5.61 18.49 19.90
CA LYS A 131 -5.01 19.24 18.78
C LYS A 131 -5.46 18.74 17.40
N LEU A 132 -6.41 17.82 17.34
CA LEU A 132 -6.87 17.25 16.08
C LEU A 132 -7.33 18.32 15.10
N GLU A 133 -7.99 19.38 15.57
CA GLU A 133 -8.41 20.49 14.71
C GLU A 133 -7.24 21.19 14.02
N LEU A 134 -6.14 21.47 14.76
CA LEU A 134 -4.92 22.03 14.17
C LEU A 134 -4.27 21.06 13.17
N MET A 135 -4.32 19.75 13.43
CA MET A 135 -3.83 18.75 12.48
C MET A 135 -4.65 18.80 11.18
N PHE A 136 -5.99 18.90 11.25
CA PHE A 136 -6.85 19.07 10.07
C PHE A 136 -6.54 20.38 9.32
N GLU A 137 -6.30 21.46 10.03
CA GLU A 137 -5.97 22.75 9.43
C GLU A 137 -4.65 22.69 8.66
N LEU A 138 -3.60 22.11 9.25
CA LEU A 138 -2.29 21.95 8.60
C LEU A 138 -2.36 21.07 7.36
N GLU A 139 -3.05 19.93 7.48
CA GLU A 139 -3.17 18.99 6.37
C GLU A 139 -4.00 19.57 5.22
N SER A 140 -5.18 20.14 5.53
CA SER A 140 -6.03 20.69 4.49
C SER A 140 -5.35 21.83 3.73
N ASP A 141 -4.60 22.68 4.44
CA ASP A 141 -3.93 23.80 3.81
C ASP A 141 -2.87 23.32 2.81
N ARG A 142 -1.99 22.38 3.20
CA ARG A 142 -0.96 21.88 2.27
C ARG A 142 -1.54 21.05 1.12
N PHE A 143 -2.64 20.34 1.31
CA PHE A 143 -3.29 19.55 0.26
C PHE A 143 -4.05 20.41 -0.76
N MET A 144 -4.57 21.57 -0.36
CA MET A 144 -5.30 22.47 -1.25
C MET A 144 -4.47 23.64 -1.76
N ASN A 145 -3.49 24.11 -1.01
CA ASN A 145 -2.81 25.39 -1.22
C ASN A 145 -1.29 25.25 -1.30
N LEU A 146 -0.76 24.06 -1.56
CA LEU A 146 0.69 23.86 -1.75
C LEU A 146 1.21 24.88 -2.76
N LYS A 147 2.25 25.63 -2.36
CA LYS A 147 2.86 26.63 -3.19
C LYS A 147 4.38 26.58 -3.10
N TYR A 148 5.01 26.58 -4.22
CA TYR A 148 6.46 26.56 -4.35
C TYR A 148 6.93 27.31 -5.58
N SER A 149 8.08 27.92 -5.49
CA SER A 149 8.77 28.56 -6.61
C SER A 149 9.54 27.55 -7.44
N GLU A 150 9.91 27.92 -8.66
CA GLU A 150 10.80 27.10 -9.49
C GLU A 150 12.16 26.84 -8.81
N HIS A 151 12.66 27.78 -8.00
CA HIS A 151 13.89 27.60 -7.24
C HIS A 151 13.75 26.52 -6.17
N GLU A 152 12.64 26.51 -5.41
CA GLU A 152 12.35 25.47 -4.39
C GLU A 152 12.15 24.11 -5.04
N PHE A 153 11.43 24.06 -6.17
CA PHE A 153 11.27 22.86 -6.97
C PHE A 153 12.64 22.26 -7.37
N LYS A 154 13.52 23.08 -7.98
CA LYS A 154 14.87 22.62 -8.39
C LYS A 154 15.72 22.19 -7.21
N THR A 155 15.58 22.86 -6.08
CA THR A 155 16.28 22.49 -4.84
C THR A 155 15.83 21.11 -4.36
N GLU A 156 14.50 20.83 -4.37
CA GLU A 156 13.97 19.55 -3.95
C GLU A 156 14.29 18.44 -4.94
N ALA A 157 14.21 18.71 -6.25
CA ALA A 157 14.64 17.75 -7.29
C ALA A 157 16.12 17.35 -7.10
N GLY A 158 16.97 18.29 -6.68
CA GLY A 158 18.34 18.01 -6.29
C GLY A 158 18.46 17.09 -5.05
N ALA A 159 17.59 17.27 -4.06
CA ALA A 159 17.54 16.40 -2.88
C ALA A 159 17.09 14.98 -3.23
N VAL A 160 16.03 14.82 -4.03
CA VAL A 160 15.53 13.54 -4.54
C VAL A 160 16.61 12.81 -5.35
N LYS A 161 17.34 13.51 -6.22
CA LYS A 161 18.49 12.94 -6.94
C LYS A 161 19.60 12.48 -5.99
N GLY A 162 19.89 13.27 -4.95
CA GLY A 162 20.86 12.89 -3.91
C GLY A 162 20.45 11.62 -3.18
N GLU A 163 19.17 11.50 -2.87
CA GLU A 163 18.60 10.31 -2.22
C GLU A 163 18.64 9.10 -3.15
N TYR A 164 18.25 9.24 -4.42
CA TYR A 164 18.39 8.20 -5.43
C TYR A 164 19.82 7.66 -5.46
N THR A 165 20.80 8.57 -5.60
CA THR A 165 22.22 8.19 -5.67
C THR A 165 22.69 7.44 -4.43
N LYS A 166 22.26 7.88 -3.25
CA LYS A 166 22.55 7.21 -1.96
C LYS A 166 21.93 5.82 -1.90
N ASN A 167 20.65 5.67 -2.29
CA ASN A 167 19.94 4.40 -2.23
C ASN A 167 20.48 3.42 -3.27
N PHE A 168 20.82 3.91 -4.47
CA PHE A 168 21.35 3.11 -5.56
C PHE A 168 22.82 2.66 -5.35
N ALA A 169 23.54 3.25 -4.37
CA ALA A 169 24.83 2.71 -3.94
C ALA A 169 24.71 1.32 -3.28
N ASN A 170 23.50 0.90 -2.87
CA ASN A 170 23.25 -0.43 -2.33
C ASN A 170 22.95 -1.43 -3.47
N PRO A 171 23.74 -2.51 -3.64
CA PRO A 171 23.51 -3.51 -4.70
C PRO A 171 22.11 -4.15 -4.66
N TYR A 172 21.51 -4.28 -3.48
CA TYR A 172 20.13 -4.77 -3.37
C TYR A 172 19.10 -3.82 -4.02
N SER A 173 19.32 -2.50 -3.95
CA SER A 173 18.45 -1.53 -4.63
C SER A 173 18.63 -1.62 -6.15
N GLN A 174 19.86 -1.79 -6.62
CA GLN A 174 20.16 -1.95 -8.05
C GLN A 174 19.51 -3.21 -8.63
N ILE A 175 19.64 -4.36 -7.96
CA ILE A 175 19.04 -5.60 -8.49
C ILE A 175 17.52 -5.58 -8.36
N TYR A 176 16.95 -4.88 -7.37
CA TYR A 176 15.50 -4.69 -7.25
C TYR A 176 14.95 -3.91 -8.47
N GLU A 177 15.60 -2.81 -8.85
CA GLU A 177 15.23 -2.01 -10.02
C GLU A 177 15.34 -2.85 -11.30
N LYS A 178 16.51 -3.46 -11.55
CA LYS A 178 16.74 -4.34 -12.72
C LYS A 178 15.75 -5.51 -12.80
N ARG A 179 15.41 -6.11 -11.67
CA ARG A 179 14.40 -7.19 -11.61
C ARG A 179 13.03 -6.66 -12.03
N SER A 180 12.63 -5.47 -11.54
CA SER A 180 11.35 -4.86 -11.88
C SER A 180 11.26 -4.53 -13.37
N GLU A 181 12.30 -3.92 -13.94
CA GLU A 181 12.42 -3.67 -15.39
C GLU A 181 12.38 -4.96 -16.22
N THR A 182 13.00 -6.03 -15.71
CA THR A 182 13.00 -7.33 -16.40
C THR A 182 11.65 -8.03 -16.30
N ALA A 183 10.98 -7.92 -15.14
CA ALA A 183 9.69 -8.58 -14.90
C ALA A 183 8.54 -7.88 -15.63
N PHE A 184 8.57 -6.56 -15.81
CA PHE A 184 7.50 -5.79 -16.42
C PHE A 184 7.98 -5.05 -17.67
N ASN A 185 7.29 -5.26 -18.79
CA ASN A 185 7.66 -4.66 -20.08
C ASN A 185 6.91 -3.35 -20.36
N THR A 186 5.67 -3.24 -19.89
CA THR A 186 4.79 -2.11 -20.21
C THR A 186 4.14 -1.51 -18.98
N HIS A 187 3.87 -2.31 -17.96
CA HIS A 187 3.25 -1.82 -16.73
C HIS A 187 4.23 -0.95 -15.94
N THR A 188 3.73 0.10 -15.31
CA THR A 188 4.53 1.05 -14.52
C THR A 188 5.20 0.43 -13.29
N TYR A 189 4.86 -0.80 -12.89
CA TYR A 189 5.64 -1.56 -11.90
C TYR A 189 7.05 -1.94 -12.39
N SER A 190 7.40 -1.61 -13.62
CA SER A 190 8.76 -1.73 -14.15
C SER A 190 9.76 -0.80 -13.46
N HIS A 191 9.32 0.35 -12.93
CA HIS A 191 10.18 1.26 -12.17
C HIS A 191 9.85 1.28 -10.69
N THR A 192 10.79 1.74 -9.88
CA THR A 192 10.63 1.92 -8.45
C THR A 192 9.91 3.23 -8.12
N THR A 193 9.60 3.46 -6.85
CA THR A 193 9.07 4.75 -6.38
C THR A 193 10.05 5.91 -6.59
N MET A 194 11.35 5.61 -6.74
CA MET A 194 12.37 6.61 -7.03
C MET A 194 12.35 7.08 -8.48
N GLY A 195 11.63 6.40 -9.37
CA GLY A 195 11.64 6.65 -10.81
C GLY A 195 12.88 6.09 -11.52
N TYR A 196 12.99 6.32 -12.83
CA TYR A 196 14.20 6.02 -13.60
C TYR A 196 15.25 7.09 -13.38
N PHE A 197 16.52 6.69 -13.35
CA PHE A 197 17.63 7.63 -13.08
C PHE A 197 17.68 8.81 -14.04
N ASP A 198 17.48 8.57 -15.34
CA ASP A 198 17.51 9.63 -16.36
C ASP A 198 16.37 10.64 -16.16
N ASP A 199 15.19 10.19 -15.76
CA ASP A 199 14.05 11.05 -15.43
C ASP A 199 14.35 11.90 -14.19
N ILE A 200 14.99 11.32 -13.17
CA ILE A 200 15.41 12.02 -11.95
C ILE A 200 16.50 13.07 -12.25
N VAL A 201 17.40 12.76 -13.18
CA VAL A 201 18.41 13.73 -13.63
C VAL A 201 17.76 14.91 -14.37
N ASP A 202 16.74 14.66 -15.18
CA ASP A 202 16.02 15.72 -15.93
C ASP A 202 14.92 16.41 -15.09
N MET A 203 14.52 15.85 -13.96
CA MET A 203 13.44 16.41 -13.11
C MET A 203 13.56 17.93 -12.85
N PRO A 204 14.75 18.54 -12.62
CA PRO A 204 14.87 20.00 -12.45
C PRO A 204 14.33 20.84 -13.60
N ASN A 205 14.15 20.26 -14.79
CA ASN A 205 13.59 20.92 -15.98
C ASN A 205 12.07 20.74 -16.09
N GLN A 206 11.45 19.97 -15.21
CA GLN A 206 10.03 19.57 -15.29
C GLN A 206 9.11 20.37 -14.35
N TYR A 207 9.42 21.64 -14.06
CA TYR A 207 8.64 22.48 -13.15
C TYR A 207 7.16 22.59 -13.54
N GLU A 208 6.85 22.79 -14.84
CA GLU A 208 5.46 22.88 -15.30
C GLU A 208 4.73 21.52 -15.17
N TYR A 209 5.45 20.41 -15.41
CA TYR A 209 4.87 19.08 -15.21
C TYR A 209 4.56 18.83 -13.72
N SER A 210 5.39 19.32 -12.81
CA SER A 210 5.10 19.16 -11.37
C SER A 210 3.76 19.77 -10.99
N LYS A 211 3.45 20.95 -11.50
CA LYS A 211 2.14 21.61 -11.26
C LYS A 211 0.99 20.80 -11.86
N LEU A 212 1.20 20.25 -13.06
CA LEU A 212 0.22 19.38 -13.71
C LEU A 212 -0.02 18.10 -12.91
N PHE A 213 1.05 17.47 -12.39
CA PHE A 213 0.95 16.27 -11.54
C PHE A 213 0.15 16.55 -10.27
N PHE A 214 0.47 17.64 -9.58
CA PHE A 214 -0.27 18.06 -8.39
C PHE A 214 -1.76 18.31 -8.70
N ASP A 215 -2.04 19.04 -9.78
CA ASP A 215 -3.40 19.36 -10.20
C ASP A 215 -4.21 18.12 -10.57
N ARG A 216 -3.58 17.09 -11.12
CA ARG A 216 -4.23 15.81 -11.50
C ARG A 216 -4.56 14.93 -10.30
N TYR A 217 -3.64 14.81 -9.35
CA TYR A 217 -3.65 13.73 -8.37
C TYR A 217 -3.94 14.16 -6.93
N TYR A 218 -3.63 15.41 -6.56
CA TYR A 218 -3.95 15.93 -5.24
C TYR A 218 -5.36 16.52 -5.25
N ARG A 219 -6.35 15.63 -5.40
CA ARG A 219 -7.78 15.92 -5.49
C ARG A 219 -8.56 15.05 -4.51
N PRO A 220 -9.71 15.54 -4.00
CA PRO A 220 -10.45 14.84 -2.94
C PRO A 220 -10.84 13.41 -3.33
N GLU A 221 -11.18 13.12 -4.59
CA GLU A 221 -11.57 11.79 -5.06
C GLU A 221 -10.44 10.75 -5.02
N TYR A 222 -9.17 11.19 -4.97
CA TYR A 222 -8.03 10.31 -4.81
C TYR A 222 -7.62 10.09 -3.36
N ASN A 223 -8.27 10.80 -2.43
CA ASN A 223 -7.83 10.88 -1.05
C ASN A 223 -8.83 10.26 -0.08
N THR A 224 -8.29 9.67 0.97
CA THR A 224 -9.04 9.27 2.16
C THR A 224 -8.39 9.90 3.38
N VAL A 225 -9.18 10.60 4.17
CA VAL A 225 -8.82 11.05 5.52
C VAL A 225 -9.22 9.96 6.49
N LEU A 226 -8.26 9.37 7.18
CA LEU A 226 -8.47 8.33 8.19
C LEU A 226 -8.05 8.86 9.56
N VAL A 227 -8.96 8.79 10.53
CA VAL A 227 -8.68 9.18 11.92
C VAL A 227 -8.97 8.02 12.85
N VAL A 228 -7.98 7.64 13.65
CA VAL A 228 -8.08 6.56 14.63
C VAL A 228 -7.70 7.07 16.00
N GLY A 229 -8.44 6.73 17.04
CA GLY A 229 -8.07 7.05 18.42
C GLY A 229 -9.23 7.63 19.28
N ASP A 230 -8.87 8.54 20.19
CA ASP A 230 -9.80 9.23 21.10
C ASP A 230 -10.58 10.31 20.35
N VAL A 231 -11.52 9.87 19.50
CA VAL A 231 -12.31 10.69 18.59
C VAL A 231 -13.72 10.16 18.43
N THR A 232 -14.64 11.01 17.97
CA THR A 232 -15.97 10.57 17.53
C THR A 232 -16.18 10.85 16.05
N PRO A 233 -17.01 10.05 15.35
CA PRO A 233 -17.32 10.27 13.94
C PRO A 233 -17.89 11.67 13.65
N GLU A 234 -18.74 12.20 14.55
CA GLU A 234 -19.36 13.50 14.41
C GLU A 234 -18.31 14.62 14.44
N LYS A 235 -17.33 14.53 15.36
CA LYS A 235 -16.23 15.50 15.45
C LYS A 235 -15.36 15.45 14.20
N VAL A 236 -14.98 14.24 13.75
CA VAL A 236 -14.12 14.06 12.57
C VAL A 236 -14.82 14.56 11.31
N ASN A 237 -16.10 14.20 11.10
CA ASN A 237 -16.88 14.65 9.95
C ASN A 237 -17.04 16.18 9.94
N ALA A 238 -17.33 16.80 11.07
CA ALA A 238 -17.43 18.25 11.16
C ALA A 238 -16.11 18.97 10.84
N LEU A 239 -14.97 18.40 11.26
CA LEU A 239 -13.65 18.93 10.91
C LEU A 239 -13.35 18.73 9.42
N ALA A 240 -13.68 17.57 8.85
CA ALA A 240 -13.49 17.29 7.42
C ALA A 240 -14.30 18.27 6.57
N GLU A 241 -15.58 18.48 6.88
CA GLU A 241 -16.42 19.46 6.17
C GLU A 241 -15.87 20.88 6.30
N LYS A 242 -15.43 21.28 7.48
CA LYS A 242 -14.88 22.61 7.74
C LYS A 242 -13.61 22.87 6.93
N TYR A 243 -12.70 21.91 6.89
CA TYR A 243 -11.35 22.13 6.36
C TYR A 243 -11.17 21.64 4.93
N PHE A 244 -11.85 20.58 4.50
CA PHE A 244 -11.73 20.00 3.16
C PHE A 244 -12.97 20.23 2.28
N GLY A 245 -14.06 20.80 2.80
CA GLY A 245 -15.30 21.00 2.02
C GLY A 245 -15.14 21.87 0.78
N ALA A 246 -14.20 22.83 0.81
CA ALA A 246 -13.90 23.69 -0.36
C ALA A 246 -12.94 23.04 -1.39
N TRP A 247 -12.38 21.87 -1.09
CA TRP A 247 -11.45 21.20 -1.99
C TRP A 247 -12.14 20.75 -3.27
N GLN A 248 -11.63 21.24 -4.40
CA GLN A 248 -12.29 21.04 -5.69
C GLN A 248 -11.94 19.68 -6.28
N ARG A 249 -12.97 18.96 -6.70
CA ARG A 249 -12.84 17.72 -7.44
C ARG A 249 -12.21 17.94 -8.81
N GLY A 250 -11.36 17.01 -9.24
CA GLY A 250 -10.81 16.94 -10.59
C GLY A 250 -11.60 16.01 -11.51
N SER A 251 -11.04 15.77 -12.69
CA SER A 251 -11.61 14.84 -13.68
C SER A 251 -10.57 13.96 -14.34
N TYR A 252 -9.32 14.03 -13.90
CA TYR A 252 -8.23 13.25 -14.49
C TYR A 252 -8.23 11.82 -13.93
N GLU A 253 -8.05 10.85 -14.83
CA GLU A 253 -7.82 9.45 -14.49
C GLU A 253 -6.61 8.95 -15.29
N SER A 254 -5.62 8.37 -14.61
CA SER A 254 -4.48 7.76 -15.28
C SER A 254 -4.89 6.41 -15.90
N VAL A 255 -4.53 6.20 -17.16
CA VAL A 255 -4.69 4.93 -17.84
C VAL A 255 -3.38 4.16 -17.72
N VAL A 256 -3.32 3.26 -16.73
CA VAL A 256 -2.13 2.43 -16.51
C VAL A 256 -2.07 1.33 -17.56
N PRO A 257 -0.93 1.15 -18.27
CA PRO A 257 -0.78 0.10 -19.26
C PRO A 257 -0.95 -1.29 -18.64
N VAL A 258 -1.64 -2.18 -19.35
CA VAL A 258 -1.75 -3.58 -18.94
C VAL A 258 -0.48 -4.33 -19.34
N GLU A 259 0.11 -5.06 -18.39
CA GLU A 259 1.28 -5.91 -18.68
C GLU A 259 0.85 -7.09 -19.57
N PRO A 260 1.56 -7.34 -20.68
CA PRO A 260 1.30 -8.52 -21.49
C PRO A 260 1.71 -9.80 -20.75
N GLU A 261 1.11 -10.92 -21.15
CA GLU A 261 1.45 -12.24 -20.63
C GLU A 261 2.94 -12.54 -20.89
N GLN A 262 3.63 -13.01 -19.87
CA GLN A 262 5.01 -13.47 -19.98
C GLN A 262 5.00 -14.92 -20.48
N THR A 263 5.84 -15.23 -21.48
CA THR A 263 5.84 -16.52 -22.18
C THR A 263 7.13 -17.33 -22.01
N GLU A 264 8.09 -16.78 -21.28
CA GLU A 264 9.38 -17.43 -21.01
C GLU A 264 10.01 -16.96 -19.71
N THR A 265 10.89 -17.77 -19.13
CA THR A 265 11.69 -17.34 -17.97
C THR A 265 12.64 -16.21 -18.38
N ARG A 266 12.69 -15.14 -17.57
CA ARG A 266 13.58 -13.99 -17.76
C ARG A 266 14.71 -14.01 -16.75
N TYR A 267 15.88 -13.47 -17.15
CA TYR A 267 17.06 -13.44 -16.30
C TYR A 267 17.69 -12.06 -16.28
N VAL A 268 18.18 -11.66 -15.11
CA VAL A 268 19.00 -10.47 -14.94
C VAL A 268 20.07 -10.73 -13.90
N HIS A 269 21.27 -10.22 -14.16
CA HIS A 269 22.42 -10.35 -13.27
C HIS A 269 23.04 -8.99 -12.98
N LEU A 270 23.47 -8.81 -11.72
CA LEU A 270 24.31 -7.71 -11.27
C LEU A 270 25.64 -8.28 -10.79
N GLN A 271 26.72 -7.89 -11.46
CA GLN A 271 28.06 -8.22 -10.98
C GLN A 271 28.40 -7.31 -9.79
N ASP A 272 28.48 -7.89 -8.60
CA ASP A 272 28.91 -7.21 -7.38
C ASP A 272 29.44 -8.23 -6.36
N GLY A 273 30.62 -7.99 -5.82
CA GLY A 273 31.26 -8.83 -4.78
C GLY A 273 31.33 -8.14 -3.42
N THR A 274 30.70 -6.99 -3.25
CA THR A 274 30.75 -6.22 -1.98
C THR A 274 29.73 -6.69 -0.95
N ILE A 275 28.73 -7.46 -1.38
CA ILE A 275 27.70 -8.07 -0.54
C ILE A 275 27.67 -9.59 -0.74
N PRO A 276 27.07 -10.35 0.19
CA PRO A 276 26.85 -11.78 -0.03
C PRO A 276 26.11 -12.05 -1.32
N ALA A 277 26.48 -13.14 -1.99
CA ALA A 277 25.80 -13.60 -3.17
C ALA A 277 24.29 -13.78 -2.90
N TYR A 278 23.47 -13.40 -3.86
CA TYR A 278 22.03 -13.31 -3.72
C TYR A 278 21.33 -13.75 -5.00
N PHE A 279 20.16 -14.37 -4.85
CA PHE A 279 19.23 -14.49 -5.97
C PHE A 279 17.77 -14.33 -5.51
N SER A 280 16.92 -13.99 -6.47
CA SER A 280 15.48 -14.00 -6.29
C SER A 280 14.78 -14.71 -7.45
N MET A 281 13.70 -15.42 -7.13
CA MET A 281 12.74 -16.01 -8.07
C MET A 281 11.43 -15.22 -7.94
N SER A 282 11.07 -14.49 -8.98
CA SER A 282 9.86 -13.67 -9.01
C SER A 282 8.88 -14.22 -10.03
N PHE A 283 7.74 -14.70 -9.58
CA PHE A 283 6.65 -15.18 -10.42
C PHE A 283 5.59 -14.10 -10.57
N LYS A 284 4.98 -13.96 -11.76
CA LYS A 284 3.79 -13.12 -11.93
C LYS A 284 2.68 -13.61 -10.99
N GLY A 285 2.17 -12.70 -10.16
CA GLY A 285 1.13 -12.97 -9.17
C GLY A 285 -0.19 -12.26 -9.51
N PRO A 286 -1.24 -12.46 -8.70
CA PRO A 286 -2.50 -11.75 -8.88
C PRO A 286 -2.43 -10.28 -8.49
N ALA A 287 -3.41 -9.50 -8.93
CA ALA A 287 -3.78 -8.26 -8.25
C ALA A 287 -4.41 -8.58 -6.88
N PHE A 288 -4.29 -7.66 -5.95
CA PHE A 288 -4.97 -7.77 -4.66
C PHE A 288 -6.48 -7.88 -4.84
N SER A 289 -7.10 -8.78 -4.10
CA SER A 289 -8.56 -8.93 -4.04
C SER A 289 -8.98 -9.43 -2.67
N ASP A 290 -9.96 -8.77 -2.07
CA ASP A 290 -10.60 -9.17 -0.82
C ASP A 290 -11.83 -10.07 -1.02
N SER A 291 -12.01 -10.54 -2.26
CA SER A 291 -13.08 -11.46 -2.66
C SER A 291 -12.57 -12.74 -3.36
N SER A 292 -11.28 -12.80 -3.70
CA SER A 292 -10.62 -13.99 -4.25
C SER A 292 -9.82 -14.73 -3.19
N ILE A 293 -9.84 -16.06 -3.25
CA ILE A 293 -9.04 -16.91 -2.36
C ILE A 293 -7.54 -16.89 -2.72
N ASP A 294 -7.16 -16.37 -3.87
CA ASP A 294 -5.79 -16.50 -4.41
C ASP A 294 -4.75 -15.86 -3.49
N MET A 295 -4.97 -14.60 -3.03
CA MET A 295 -4.03 -13.93 -2.13
C MET A 295 -3.91 -14.65 -0.78
N PRO A 296 -4.99 -14.94 -0.03
CA PRO A 296 -4.90 -15.71 1.21
C PRO A 296 -4.23 -17.07 1.04
N ALA A 297 -4.49 -17.76 -0.07
CA ALA A 297 -3.85 -19.05 -0.35
C ALA A 297 -2.36 -18.92 -0.64
N LEU A 298 -1.92 -17.86 -1.36
CA LEU A 298 -0.51 -17.57 -1.59
C LEU A 298 0.22 -17.19 -0.30
N ASP A 299 -0.41 -16.42 0.60
CA ASP A 299 0.19 -16.05 1.89
C ASP A 299 0.37 -17.25 2.81
N VAL A 300 -0.66 -18.11 2.87
CA VAL A 300 -0.57 -19.37 3.60
C VAL A 300 0.50 -20.29 3.02
N LEU A 301 0.57 -20.40 1.68
CA LEU A 301 1.62 -21.14 0.98
C LEU A 301 3.01 -20.57 1.31
N ALA A 302 3.19 -19.27 1.23
CA ALA A 302 4.44 -18.59 1.54
C ALA A 302 4.88 -18.88 2.98
N SER A 303 3.96 -18.82 3.93
CA SER A 303 4.23 -19.13 5.33
C SER A 303 4.61 -20.61 5.55
N ILE A 304 3.97 -21.55 4.85
CA ILE A 304 4.27 -22.99 4.96
C ILE A 304 5.64 -23.31 4.36
N VAL A 305 6.00 -22.72 3.22
CA VAL A 305 7.17 -23.13 2.43
C VAL A 305 8.41 -22.30 2.72
N PHE A 306 8.26 -20.97 2.96
CA PHE A 306 9.36 -20.02 2.99
C PHE A 306 9.55 -19.30 4.34
N SER A 307 8.72 -19.56 5.35
CA SER A 307 8.92 -18.96 6.67
C SER A 307 10.08 -19.62 7.43
N SER A 308 10.55 -18.97 8.49
CA SER A 308 11.60 -19.47 9.38
C SER A 308 11.25 -20.78 10.10
N THR A 309 9.99 -21.21 10.05
CA THR A 309 9.52 -22.49 10.63
C THR A 309 9.35 -23.60 9.60
N SER A 310 9.59 -23.30 8.32
CA SER A 310 9.44 -24.27 7.22
C SER A 310 10.55 -25.33 7.20
N ASP A 311 10.25 -26.48 6.60
CA ASP A 311 11.25 -27.55 6.40
C ASP A 311 12.41 -27.06 5.51
N LEU A 312 12.11 -26.23 4.50
CA LEU A 312 13.14 -25.68 3.60
C LEU A 312 14.11 -24.76 4.35
N TYR A 313 13.58 -23.85 5.18
CA TYR A 313 14.41 -22.97 6.01
C TYR A 313 15.27 -23.78 6.98
N LYS A 314 14.66 -24.75 7.66
CA LYS A 314 15.37 -25.62 8.59
C LYS A 314 16.54 -26.33 7.91
N LYS A 315 16.30 -26.92 6.71
CA LYS A 315 17.32 -27.62 5.95
C LYS A 315 18.46 -26.67 5.53
N LEU A 316 18.13 -25.60 4.79
CA LEU A 316 19.16 -24.78 4.12
C LEU A 316 19.86 -23.79 5.05
N VAL A 317 19.13 -23.23 6.05
CA VAL A 317 19.66 -22.20 6.95
C VAL A 317 20.20 -22.78 8.25
N ILE A 318 19.51 -23.78 8.83
CA ILE A 318 19.87 -24.28 10.17
C ILE A 318 20.80 -25.51 10.08
N GLU A 319 20.47 -26.50 9.25
CA GLU A 319 21.20 -27.78 9.17
C GLU A 319 22.40 -27.70 8.24
N GLU A 320 22.21 -27.26 6.99
CA GLU A 320 23.27 -27.16 5.97
C GLU A 320 24.08 -25.86 6.06
N GLN A 321 23.49 -24.79 6.57
CA GLN A 321 24.11 -23.47 6.76
C GLN A 321 24.71 -22.85 5.47
N ILE A 322 24.15 -23.19 4.31
CA ILE A 322 24.57 -22.65 2.99
C ILE A 322 23.75 -21.43 2.57
N VAL A 323 22.66 -21.15 3.27
CA VAL A 323 21.79 -19.98 3.06
C VAL A 323 21.78 -19.13 4.32
N ARG A 324 21.99 -17.82 4.20
CA ARG A 324 21.89 -16.86 5.32
C ARG A 324 20.45 -16.55 5.65
N SER A 325 19.64 -16.37 4.62
CA SER A 325 18.21 -16.13 4.76
C SER A 325 17.45 -16.56 3.51
N ILE A 326 16.24 -17.06 3.71
CA ILE A 326 15.26 -17.32 2.68
C ILE A 326 13.90 -16.80 3.15
N SER A 327 13.17 -16.14 2.26
CA SER A 327 11.80 -15.69 2.48
C SER A 327 11.05 -15.68 1.17
N GLY A 328 9.72 -15.72 1.22
CA GLY A 328 8.89 -15.64 0.02
C GLY A 328 7.52 -15.04 0.35
N GLY A 329 6.91 -14.34 -0.61
CA GLY A 329 5.60 -13.75 -0.44
C GLY A 329 5.08 -13.07 -1.71
N ALA A 330 3.77 -12.90 -1.78
CA ALA A 330 3.12 -12.10 -2.80
C ALA A 330 3.16 -10.62 -2.43
N SER A 331 3.21 -9.75 -3.44
CA SER A 331 3.02 -8.32 -3.23
C SER A 331 1.53 -7.99 -3.23
N ASP A 332 1.06 -7.30 -2.18
CA ASP A 332 -0.25 -6.66 -2.19
C ASP A 332 -0.20 -5.43 -3.09
N SER A 333 -0.77 -5.52 -4.28
CA SER A 333 -0.72 -4.45 -5.29
C SER A 333 -2.04 -4.35 -6.05
N ARG A 334 -2.37 -3.14 -6.52
CA ARG A 334 -3.65 -2.87 -7.21
C ARG A 334 -3.77 -3.57 -8.55
N ASP A 335 -2.64 -3.79 -9.23
CA ASP A 335 -2.56 -4.57 -10.46
C ASP A 335 -1.76 -5.85 -10.23
N PRO A 336 -1.79 -6.82 -11.16
CA PRO A 336 -1.00 -8.05 -11.04
C PRO A 336 0.47 -7.77 -10.74
N GLY A 337 0.92 -8.19 -9.56
CA GLY A 337 2.28 -7.97 -9.05
C GLY A 337 3.16 -9.21 -9.18
N LEU A 338 4.07 -9.38 -8.22
CA LEU A 338 4.99 -10.51 -8.16
C LEU A 338 4.83 -11.29 -6.85
N PHE A 339 4.94 -12.61 -6.94
CA PHE A 339 5.33 -13.43 -5.80
C PHE A 339 6.84 -13.62 -5.87
N THR A 340 7.58 -13.15 -4.88
CA THR A 340 9.04 -13.20 -4.91
C THR A 340 9.60 -14.04 -3.77
N ILE A 341 10.53 -14.94 -4.11
CA ILE A 341 11.36 -15.68 -3.18
C ILE A 341 12.74 -15.03 -3.18
N HIS A 342 13.22 -14.60 -2.02
CA HIS A 342 14.51 -13.97 -1.81
C HIS A 342 15.44 -14.92 -1.10
N VAL A 343 16.68 -15.05 -1.58
CA VAL A 343 17.69 -15.94 -1.01
C VAL A 343 19.04 -15.20 -0.91
N SER A 344 19.58 -15.09 0.30
CA SER A 344 20.93 -14.63 0.55
C SER A 344 21.82 -15.84 0.84
N MET A 345 22.90 -16.00 0.06
CA MET A 345 23.77 -17.16 0.08
C MET A 345 24.93 -17.00 1.05
N VAL A 346 25.49 -18.12 1.51
CA VAL A 346 26.84 -18.13 2.12
C VAL A 346 27.87 -18.11 1.03
N GLU A 347 27.81 -19.06 0.08
CA GLU A 347 28.70 -19.18 -1.07
C GLU A 347 27.87 -19.20 -2.37
N LYS A 348 28.35 -18.55 -3.43
CA LYS A 348 27.65 -18.47 -4.72
C LYS A 348 27.55 -19.81 -5.43
N GLU A 349 28.54 -20.68 -5.23
CA GLU A 349 28.64 -22.02 -5.84
C GLU A 349 27.45 -22.90 -5.46
N ASP A 350 26.81 -22.66 -4.33
CA ASP A 350 25.64 -23.39 -3.86
C ASP A 350 24.31 -22.93 -4.47
N MET A 351 24.30 -21.81 -5.22
CA MET A 351 23.06 -21.30 -5.84
C MET A 351 22.28 -22.32 -6.66
N PRO A 352 22.93 -23.12 -7.56
CA PRO A 352 22.18 -24.12 -8.36
C PRO A 352 21.54 -25.20 -7.49
N TYR A 353 22.21 -25.62 -6.42
CA TYR A 353 21.67 -26.58 -5.47
C TYR A 353 20.47 -26.00 -4.72
N VAL A 354 20.59 -24.79 -4.19
CA VAL A 354 19.51 -24.12 -3.43
C VAL A 354 18.31 -23.83 -4.35
N LEU A 355 18.53 -23.40 -5.59
CA LEU A 355 17.46 -23.26 -6.58
C LEU A 355 16.71 -24.57 -6.76
N GLY A 356 17.43 -25.69 -6.95
CA GLY A 356 16.85 -27.02 -7.10
C GLY A 356 16.05 -27.47 -5.87
N GLU A 357 16.46 -27.12 -4.66
CA GLU A 357 15.71 -27.41 -3.43
C GLU A 357 14.42 -26.58 -3.33
N ILE A 358 14.45 -25.30 -3.76
CA ILE A 358 13.24 -24.47 -3.86
C ILE A 358 12.28 -25.04 -4.90
N GLU A 359 12.77 -25.45 -6.07
CA GLU A 359 11.94 -26.06 -7.11
C GLU A 359 11.30 -27.38 -6.63
N LYS A 360 12.02 -28.20 -5.86
CA LYS A 360 11.47 -29.41 -5.24
C LYS A 360 10.38 -29.08 -4.22
N ALA A 361 10.56 -28.04 -3.39
CA ALA A 361 9.55 -27.60 -2.43
C ALA A 361 8.30 -27.09 -3.15
N ILE A 362 8.46 -26.31 -4.24
CA ILE A 362 7.35 -25.88 -5.09
C ILE A 362 6.66 -27.07 -5.76
N ALA A 363 7.42 -28.02 -6.33
CA ALA A 363 6.86 -29.20 -6.97
C ALA A 363 6.04 -30.05 -5.97
N ARG A 364 6.51 -30.15 -4.72
CA ARG A 364 5.79 -30.86 -3.66
C ARG A 364 4.42 -30.24 -3.37
N VAL A 365 4.33 -28.91 -3.19
CA VAL A 365 3.02 -28.26 -2.90
C VAL A 365 2.09 -28.24 -4.11
N LYS A 366 2.63 -28.40 -5.33
CA LYS A 366 1.84 -28.63 -6.56
C LYS A 366 1.24 -30.02 -6.64
N ALA A 367 1.95 -31.02 -6.13
CA ALA A 367 1.59 -32.44 -6.27
C ALA A 367 0.82 -32.96 -5.06
N GLU A 368 1.18 -32.56 -3.85
CA GLU A 368 0.70 -33.10 -2.59
C GLU A 368 -0.16 -32.10 -1.84
N ASP A 369 -1.14 -32.61 -1.09
CA ASP A 369 -1.91 -31.77 -0.18
C ASP A 369 -1.08 -31.46 1.07
N VAL A 370 -1.11 -30.22 1.53
CA VAL A 370 -0.46 -29.80 2.77
C VAL A 370 -1.14 -30.47 3.97
N ASN A 371 -0.35 -30.77 5.01
CA ASN A 371 -0.87 -31.37 6.23
C ASN A 371 -1.93 -30.48 6.89
N ALA A 372 -3.10 -31.02 7.20
CA ALA A 372 -4.24 -30.26 7.75
C ALA A 372 -3.90 -29.53 9.06
N ALA A 373 -3.13 -30.17 9.97
CA ALA A 373 -2.75 -29.54 11.23
C ALA A 373 -1.75 -28.36 11.00
N LEU A 374 -0.85 -28.49 10.02
CA LEU A 374 0.05 -27.43 9.62
C LEU A 374 -0.72 -26.25 9.01
N LEU A 375 -1.68 -26.54 8.13
CA LEU A 375 -2.54 -25.54 7.49
C LEU A 375 -3.29 -24.72 8.56
N GLU A 376 -4.00 -25.35 9.47
CA GLU A 376 -4.77 -24.66 10.51
C GLU A 376 -3.89 -23.87 11.48
N ARG A 377 -2.73 -24.39 11.84
CA ARG A 377 -1.76 -23.65 12.65
C ARG A 377 -1.24 -22.42 11.91
N THR A 378 -0.95 -22.52 10.63
CA THR A 378 -0.45 -21.40 9.82
C THR A 378 -1.49 -20.29 9.69
N LYS A 379 -2.75 -20.63 9.39
CA LYS A 379 -3.86 -19.68 9.35
C LYS A 379 -4.02 -18.96 10.69
N SER A 380 -4.00 -19.70 11.79
CA SER A 380 -4.09 -19.14 13.14
C SER A 380 -2.93 -18.20 13.45
N ASN A 381 -1.70 -18.57 13.07
CA ASN A 381 -0.52 -17.73 13.29
C ASN A 381 -0.58 -16.41 12.50
N LEU A 382 -1.04 -16.44 11.24
CA LEU A 382 -1.20 -15.22 10.42
C LEU A 382 -2.21 -14.26 11.06
N LYS A 383 -3.36 -14.78 11.47
CA LYS A 383 -4.40 -13.98 12.15
C LYS A 383 -3.92 -13.44 13.50
N TYR A 384 -3.25 -14.26 14.31
CA TYR A 384 -2.71 -13.84 15.59
C TYR A 384 -1.63 -12.78 15.45
N SER A 385 -0.70 -12.95 14.50
CA SER A 385 0.35 -11.96 14.23
C SER A 385 -0.22 -10.61 13.84
N PHE A 386 -1.28 -10.60 13.03
CA PHE A 386 -1.99 -9.37 12.70
C PHE A 386 -2.64 -8.74 13.94
N ALA A 387 -3.41 -9.51 14.70
CA ALA A 387 -4.11 -9.02 15.89
C ALA A 387 -3.18 -8.43 16.94
N MET A 388 -1.97 -8.97 17.08
CA MET A 388 -0.93 -8.44 17.98
C MET A 388 -0.29 -7.13 17.48
N GLY A 389 -0.45 -6.81 16.20
CA GLY A 389 0.11 -5.59 15.59
C GLY A 389 -0.80 -4.37 15.61
N ILE A 390 -2.08 -4.51 16.03
CA ILE A 390 -3.10 -3.44 16.01
C ILE A 390 -3.46 -2.96 17.41
N ASP A 391 -2.48 -2.50 18.18
CA ASP A 391 -2.58 -2.16 19.60
C ASP A 391 -2.53 -0.65 19.89
N THR A 392 -2.29 0.18 18.88
CA THR A 392 -2.21 1.65 19.00
C THR A 392 -3.00 2.34 17.89
N PRO A 393 -3.43 3.61 18.07
CA PRO A 393 -4.06 4.38 16.99
C PRO A 393 -3.22 4.41 15.71
N GLY A 394 -1.90 4.55 15.84
CA GLY A 394 -0.99 4.59 14.70
C GLY A 394 -0.92 3.26 13.95
N SER A 395 -0.80 2.12 14.68
CA SER A 395 -0.72 0.80 14.05
C SER A 395 -2.03 0.38 13.38
N ILE A 396 -3.17 0.71 13.99
CA ILE A 396 -4.50 0.50 13.37
C ILE A 396 -4.64 1.35 12.10
N ALA A 397 -4.28 2.64 12.18
CA ALA A 397 -4.35 3.54 11.03
C ALA A 397 -3.41 3.10 9.90
N GLN A 398 -2.19 2.66 10.22
CA GLN A 398 -1.24 2.13 9.23
C GLN A 398 -1.78 0.87 8.54
N SER A 399 -2.35 -0.06 9.30
CA SER A 399 -2.97 -1.27 8.75
C SER A 399 -4.14 -0.95 7.84
N LEU A 400 -5.06 -0.07 8.28
CA LEU A 400 -6.19 0.35 7.44
C LEU A 400 -5.73 1.12 6.19
N SER A 401 -4.69 1.96 6.29
CA SER A 401 -4.12 2.68 5.15
C SER A 401 -3.66 1.73 4.05
N HIS A 402 -3.12 0.56 4.43
CA HIS A 402 -2.71 -0.47 3.47
C HIS A 402 -3.89 -1.00 2.65
N TYR A 403 -5.03 -1.32 3.29
CA TYR A 403 -6.19 -1.85 2.57
C TYR A 403 -6.98 -0.76 1.82
N ILE A 404 -7.05 0.45 2.38
CA ILE A 404 -7.66 1.61 1.72
C ILE A 404 -6.93 1.95 0.40
N GLN A 405 -5.60 1.89 0.36
CA GLN A 405 -4.87 2.14 -0.90
C GLN A 405 -5.26 1.13 -1.99
N LEU A 406 -5.47 -0.12 -1.63
CA LEU A 406 -5.75 -1.21 -2.57
C LEU A 406 -7.17 -1.12 -3.13
N THR A 407 -8.15 -0.97 -2.27
CA THR A 407 -9.57 -1.07 -2.63
C THR A 407 -10.36 0.24 -2.52
N GLY A 408 -9.89 1.21 -1.73
CA GLY A 408 -10.65 2.40 -1.33
C GLY A 408 -11.62 2.15 -0.17
N ASP A 409 -11.67 0.92 0.35
CA ASP A 409 -12.62 0.48 1.38
C ASP A 409 -11.89 -0.06 2.62
N PRO A 410 -12.05 0.55 3.80
CA PRO A 410 -11.42 0.09 5.02
C PRO A 410 -11.94 -1.29 5.51
N GLU A 411 -13.16 -1.70 5.13
CA GLU A 411 -13.69 -3.03 5.49
C GLU A 411 -13.06 -4.17 4.68
N SER A 412 -12.25 -3.85 3.67
CA SER A 412 -11.50 -4.84 2.87
C SER A 412 -10.65 -5.77 3.74
N ILE A 413 -10.05 -5.25 4.82
CA ILE A 413 -9.28 -6.04 5.78
C ILE A 413 -10.11 -7.17 6.40
N ASN A 414 -11.33 -6.88 6.83
CA ASN A 414 -12.21 -7.88 7.45
C ASN A 414 -12.64 -8.95 6.45
N ARG A 415 -12.93 -8.54 5.20
CA ARG A 415 -13.28 -9.48 4.12
C ARG A 415 -12.10 -10.40 3.77
N LEU A 416 -10.90 -9.85 3.64
CA LEU A 416 -9.70 -10.64 3.37
C LEU A 416 -9.45 -11.68 4.46
N TYR A 417 -9.48 -11.27 5.74
CA TYR A 417 -9.22 -12.20 6.84
C TYR A 417 -10.31 -13.27 7.01
N ALA A 418 -11.54 -12.99 6.60
CA ALA A 418 -12.58 -14.01 6.52
C ALA A 418 -12.30 -15.06 5.42
N LEU A 419 -11.50 -14.72 4.39
CA LEU A 419 -11.06 -15.68 3.37
C LEU A 419 -9.95 -16.59 3.89
N TYR A 420 -9.06 -16.16 4.80
CA TYR A 420 -8.04 -17.05 5.38
C TYR A 420 -8.67 -18.28 6.06
N ASP A 421 -9.80 -18.11 6.73
CA ASP A 421 -10.50 -19.24 7.35
C ASP A 421 -10.99 -20.28 6.33
N LYS A 422 -11.25 -19.85 5.10
CA LYS A 422 -11.74 -20.72 4.02
C LYS A 422 -10.64 -21.38 3.22
N VAL A 423 -9.36 -20.96 3.37
CA VAL A 423 -8.24 -21.57 2.63
C VAL A 423 -8.15 -23.05 2.95
N SER A 424 -8.17 -23.87 1.91
CA SER A 424 -8.01 -25.33 1.96
C SER A 424 -6.68 -25.79 1.36
N ALA A 425 -6.31 -27.05 1.59
CA ALA A 425 -5.15 -27.65 0.94
C ALA A 425 -5.27 -27.64 -0.60
N ALA A 426 -6.49 -27.80 -1.11
CA ALA A 426 -6.76 -27.72 -2.55
C ALA A 426 -6.51 -26.32 -3.12
N ASP A 427 -6.82 -25.25 -2.37
CA ASP A 427 -6.56 -23.87 -2.80
C ASP A 427 -5.05 -23.59 -2.84
N ILE A 428 -4.27 -24.06 -1.90
CA ILE A 428 -2.80 -23.96 -1.91
C ILE A 428 -2.23 -24.65 -3.14
N LYS A 429 -2.68 -25.85 -3.44
CA LYS A 429 -2.29 -26.60 -4.64
C LYS A 429 -2.72 -25.90 -5.92
N MET A 430 -3.90 -25.32 -5.95
CA MET A 430 -4.44 -24.56 -7.09
C MET A 430 -3.56 -23.34 -7.38
N VAL A 431 -3.26 -22.49 -6.38
CA VAL A 431 -2.44 -21.30 -6.59
C VAL A 431 -0.99 -21.62 -6.94
N ALA A 432 -0.42 -22.69 -6.35
CA ALA A 432 0.92 -23.15 -6.70
C ALA A 432 1.00 -23.54 -8.19
N ASN A 433 0.02 -24.28 -8.71
CA ASN A 433 -0.03 -24.67 -10.12
C ASN A 433 -0.30 -23.48 -11.05
N LYS A 434 -1.13 -22.54 -10.61
CA LYS A 434 -1.53 -21.36 -11.41
C LYS A 434 -0.40 -20.36 -11.57
N TYR A 435 0.35 -20.07 -10.51
CA TYR A 435 1.29 -18.96 -10.50
C TYR A 435 2.76 -19.38 -10.63
N PHE A 436 3.18 -20.52 -10.10
CA PHE A 436 4.59 -20.91 -10.13
C PHE A 436 4.94 -21.70 -11.40
N THR A 437 4.82 -21.06 -12.54
CA THR A 437 5.16 -21.64 -13.84
C THR A 437 6.43 -21.01 -14.40
N ALA A 438 7.16 -21.73 -15.26
CA ALA A 438 8.38 -21.23 -15.87
C ALA A 438 8.12 -19.96 -16.71
N ASP A 439 6.98 -19.90 -17.38
CA ASP A 439 6.61 -18.75 -18.21
C ASP A 439 6.39 -17.47 -17.39
N HIS A 440 6.07 -17.59 -16.11
CA HIS A 440 5.85 -16.47 -15.20
C HIS A 440 7.10 -16.05 -14.41
N LEU A 441 8.21 -16.75 -14.57
CA LEU A 441 9.40 -16.63 -13.72
C LEU A 441 10.37 -15.56 -14.25
N THR A 442 10.86 -14.72 -13.34
CA THR A 442 12.02 -13.85 -13.53
C THR A 442 13.02 -14.16 -12.43
N ILE A 443 14.27 -14.51 -12.83
CA ILE A 443 15.39 -14.78 -11.91
C ILE A 443 16.33 -13.58 -11.93
N ALA A 444 16.62 -13.03 -10.75
CA ALA A 444 17.60 -11.97 -10.59
C ALA A 444 18.70 -12.42 -9.65
N THR A 445 19.98 -12.19 -10.01
CA THR A 445 21.15 -12.66 -9.26
C THR A 445 22.15 -11.55 -8.99
N ILE A 446 22.87 -11.64 -7.86
CA ILE A 446 24.06 -10.84 -7.54
C ILE A 446 25.18 -11.81 -7.19
N SER A 447 26.32 -11.67 -7.85
CA SER A 447 27.58 -12.32 -7.48
C SER A 447 28.76 -11.54 -8.06
N ASP A 448 29.98 -11.91 -7.69
CA ASP A 448 31.21 -11.33 -8.23
C ASP A 448 31.57 -11.86 -9.64
N ASP A 449 30.80 -12.82 -10.18
CA ASP A 449 30.98 -13.33 -11.54
C ASP A 449 30.49 -12.30 -12.58
N GLU A 450 31.12 -12.32 -13.77
CA GLU A 450 30.68 -11.49 -14.91
C GLU A 450 29.36 -11.98 -15.50
N LEU A 451 29.12 -13.28 -15.48
CA LEU A 451 27.88 -13.92 -15.93
C LEU A 451 27.19 -14.57 -14.73
N GLY A 452 25.88 -14.39 -14.60
CA GLY A 452 25.12 -15.00 -13.52
C GLY A 452 25.24 -16.53 -13.47
N VAL A 453 25.32 -17.07 -12.25
CA VAL A 453 25.47 -18.52 -11.99
C VAL A 453 24.23 -19.32 -12.41
N LEU A 454 23.07 -18.67 -12.44
CA LEU A 454 21.78 -19.26 -12.77
C LEU A 454 21.32 -18.79 -14.17
N LYS A 455 21.75 -19.47 -15.21
CA LYS A 455 21.27 -19.27 -16.58
C LYS A 455 20.78 -20.57 -17.17
#